data_1bea5ae867d01b250ae6bfa84f20d903
#
_entry.id   1bea5ae867d01b250ae6bfa84f20d903
#
_cell.length_a   1.000
_cell.length_b   1.000
_cell.length_c   1.000
_cell.angle_alpha   90.00
_cell.angle_beta   90.00
_cell.angle_gamma   90.00
#
_symmetry.space_group_name_H-M   'P 1'
#
loop_
_entity.id
_entity.type
_entity.pdbx_description
1 polymer ?
#
loop_
_entity_poly.entity_id
_entity_poly.type
_entity_poly.pdbx_seq_one_letter_code
_entity_poly.pdbx_strand_id
1 'polypeptide(L)' 'MTKEDWVRLGMHLPWGLMGASLLIPDVRLGIFATLLMCIYEGFNDWRKHDASYKDVLGIVWGFLLGSFIVWRFWL' A
#
# COMPACT_ATOMS: atom_id res chain seq x y z
N MET A 1 11.85 -11.70 9.26
CA MET A 1 11.29 -10.41 9.70
C MET A 1 11.07 -10.43 11.19
N THR A 2 11.43 -9.34 11.86
CA THR A 2 11.21 -9.19 13.30
C THR A 2 9.76 -8.84 13.59
N LYS A 3 9.37 -8.86 14.88
CA LYS A 3 8.04 -8.47 15.30
C LYS A 3 7.73 -7.02 14.90
N GLU A 4 8.72 -6.15 15.01
CA GLU A 4 8.56 -4.74 14.64
C GLU A 4 8.28 -4.59 13.15
N ASP A 5 8.88 -5.42 12.32
CA ASP A 5 8.67 -5.39 10.88
C ASP A 5 7.23 -5.75 10.53
N TRP A 6 6.68 -6.75 11.20
CA TRP A 6 5.29 -7.15 11.00
C TRP A 6 4.33 -6.06 11.44
N VAL A 7 4.65 -5.36 12.54
CA VAL A 7 3.82 -4.24 13.01
C VAL A 7 3.84 -3.11 11.99
N ARG A 8 5.01 -2.76 11.45
CA ARG A 8 5.12 -1.72 10.43
C ARG A 8 4.32 -2.09 9.18
N LEU A 9 4.46 -3.32 8.73
CA LEU A 9 3.73 -3.80 7.57
C LEU A 9 2.22 -3.70 7.81
N GLY A 10 1.76 -4.13 8.98
CA GLY A 10 0.36 -4.07 9.35
C GLY A 10 -0.16 -2.65 9.42
N MET A 11 0.65 -1.69 9.88
CA MET A 11 0.25 -0.29 9.95
C MET A 11 0.08 0.34 8.57
N HIS A 12 0.77 -0.18 7.56
CA HIS A 12 0.67 0.35 6.21
C HIS A 12 -0.38 -0.35 5.35
N LEU A 13 -0.94 -1.46 5.84
CA LEU A 13 -2.03 -2.15 5.14
C LEU A 13 -3.23 -1.23 4.88
N PRO A 14 -3.69 -0.42 5.85
CA PRO A 14 -4.82 0.49 5.61
C PRO A 14 -4.55 1.48 4.48
N TRP A 15 -3.31 1.90 4.29
CA TRP A 15 -2.94 2.81 3.20
C TRP A 15 -3.19 2.15 1.84
N GLY A 16 -2.79 0.88 1.72
CA GLY A 16 -3.03 0.12 0.50
C GLY A 16 -4.52 -0.12 0.28
N LEU A 17 -5.26 -0.37 1.34
CA LEU A 17 -6.71 -0.54 1.26
C LEU A 17 -7.39 0.76 0.81
N MET A 18 -6.90 1.92 1.27
CA MET A 18 -7.40 3.21 0.80
C MET A 18 -7.17 3.39 -0.69
N GLY A 19 -5.96 3.05 -1.17
CA GLY A 19 -5.65 3.09 -2.59
C GLY A 19 -6.58 2.21 -3.40
N ALA A 20 -6.84 1.00 -2.90
CA ALA A 20 -7.75 0.07 -3.57
C ALA A 20 -9.19 0.59 -3.59
N SER A 21 -9.62 1.29 -2.54
CA SER A 21 -10.97 1.85 -2.49
C SER A 21 -11.19 2.91 -3.57
N LEU A 22 -10.13 3.60 -3.97
CA LEU A 22 -10.21 4.59 -5.04
C LEU A 22 -10.38 3.96 -6.42
N LEU A 23 -10.18 2.64 -6.54
CA LEU A 23 -10.48 1.93 -7.78
C LEU A 23 -11.97 1.92 -8.09
N ILE A 24 -12.82 2.07 -7.08
CA ILE A 24 -14.27 2.05 -7.27
C ILE A 24 -14.72 3.20 -8.17
N PRO A 25 -14.38 4.47 -7.88
CA PRO A 25 -14.74 5.57 -8.78
C PRO A 25 -13.94 5.58 -10.08
N ASP A 26 -12.66 5.24 -10.02
CA ASP A 26 -11.80 5.23 -11.20
C ASP A 26 -10.59 4.35 -10.95
N VAL A 27 -10.40 3.34 -11.80
CA VAL A 27 -9.27 2.40 -11.70
C VAL A 27 -7.94 3.16 -11.78
N ARG A 28 -7.85 4.15 -12.68
CA ARG A 28 -6.63 4.94 -12.85
C ARG A 28 -6.29 5.71 -11.60
N LEU A 29 -7.30 6.27 -10.95
CA LEU A 29 -7.10 7.04 -9.71
C LEU A 29 -6.53 6.16 -8.61
N GLY A 30 -7.08 4.96 -8.43
CA GLY A 30 -6.59 4.02 -7.42
C GLY A 30 -5.16 3.60 -7.65
N ILE A 31 -4.82 3.23 -8.89
CA ILE A 31 -3.47 2.83 -9.25
C ILE A 31 -2.49 3.98 -9.04
N PHE A 32 -2.85 5.17 -9.51
CA PHE A 32 -1.99 6.36 -9.42
C PHE A 32 -1.74 6.74 -7.97
N ALA A 33 -2.79 6.76 -7.15
CA ALA A 33 -2.67 7.10 -5.74
C ALA A 33 -1.77 6.11 -4.99
N THR A 34 -1.94 4.81 -5.28
CA THR A 34 -1.12 3.77 -4.65
C THR A 34 0.35 3.89 -5.06
N LEU A 35 0.60 4.16 -6.35
CA LEU A 35 1.96 4.38 -6.82
C LEU A 35 2.60 5.59 -6.15
N LEU A 36 1.86 6.68 -5.97
CA LEU A 36 2.36 7.86 -5.28
C LEU A 36 2.71 7.55 -3.83
N MET A 37 1.88 6.79 -3.14
CA MET A 37 2.17 6.37 -1.77
C MET A 37 3.43 5.52 -1.70
N CYS A 38 3.60 4.58 -2.62
CA CYS A 38 4.78 3.73 -2.66
C CYS A 38 6.04 4.53 -2.95
N ILE A 39 5.96 5.48 -3.87
CA ILE A 39 7.09 6.34 -4.22
C ILE A 39 7.46 7.21 -3.02
N TYR A 40 6.45 7.78 -2.35
CA TYR A 40 6.68 8.62 -1.18
C TYR A 40 7.40 7.85 -0.08
N GLU A 41 6.90 6.67 0.25
CA GLU A 41 7.51 5.84 1.30
C GLU A 41 8.89 5.35 0.90
N GLY A 42 9.06 4.90 -0.33
CA GLY A 42 10.36 4.44 -0.81
C GLY A 42 11.40 5.55 -0.80
N PHE A 43 11.00 6.76 -1.18
CA PHE A 43 11.90 7.92 -1.18
C PHE A 43 12.28 8.32 0.24
N ASN A 44 11.30 8.37 1.12
CA ASN A 44 11.51 8.75 2.52
C ASN A 44 12.46 7.77 3.21
N ASP A 45 12.27 6.49 2.94
CA ASP A 45 13.05 5.42 3.54
C ASP A 45 14.47 5.36 2.99
N TRP A 46 14.62 5.64 1.70
CA TRP A 46 15.94 5.70 1.10
C TRP A 46 16.79 6.81 1.72
N ARG A 47 16.16 7.96 2.01
CA ARG A 47 16.86 9.09 2.65
C ARG A 47 17.27 8.78 4.08
N LYS A 48 16.50 7.99 4.79
CA LYS A 48 16.76 7.64 6.20
C LYS A 48 17.67 6.44 6.36
N HIS A 49 18.04 5.80 5.27
CA HIS A 49 18.78 4.53 5.29
C HIS A 49 18.09 3.48 6.16
N ASP A 50 16.80 3.59 6.29
CA ASP A 50 15.99 2.63 7.04
C ASP A 50 15.54 1.54 6.07
N ALA A 51 15.56 0.29 6.51
CA ALA A 51 15.16 -0.84 5.66
C ALA A 51 13.64 -0.89 5.55
N SER A 52 13.06 0.12 4.93
CA SER A 52 11.62 0.30 4.95
C SER A 52 10.93 -0.06 3.63
N TYR A 53 11.60 -0.89 2.82
CA TYR A 53 10.88 -1.65 1.82
C TYR A 53 9.68 -2.36 2.43
N LYS A 54 9.68 -2.56 3.76
CA LYS A 54 8.59 -3.19 4.51
C LYS A 54 7.35 -2.33 4.57
N ASP A 55 7.52 -1.02 4.65
CA ASP A 55 6.40 -0.08 4.62
C ASP A 55 5.74 -0.10 3.24
N VAL A 56 6.57 -0.07 2.19
CA VAL A 56 6.08 -0.19 0.82
C VAL A 56 5.41 -1.54 0.61
N LEU A 57 5.98 -2.59 1.15
CA LEU A 57 5.41 -3.93 1.05
C LEU A 57 4.03 -3.98 1.68
N GLY A 58 3.84 -3.33 2.83
CA GLY A 58 2.54 -3.23 3.48
C GLY A 58 1.50 -2.55 2.60
N ILE A 59 1.89 -1.44 1.95
CA ILE A 59 1.00 -0.73 1.02
C ILE A 59 0.64 -1.63 -0.16
N VAL A 60 1.62 -2.31 -0.75
CA VAL A 60 1.39 -3.21 -1.89
C VAL A 60 0.46 -4.35 -1.50
N TRP A 61 0.70 -4.99 -0.36
CA TRP A 61 -0.15 -6.07 0.12
C TRP A 61 -1.58 -5.58 0.38
N GLY A 62 -1.71 -4.41 1.02
CA GLY A 62 -3.02 -3.82 1.28
C GLY A 62 -3.76 -3.50 -0.03
N PHE A 63 -3.04 -2.97 -1.02
CA PHE A 63 -3.63 -2.67 -2.32
C PHE A 63 -4.08 -3.95 -3.03
N LEU A 64 -3.25 -5.00 -3.02
CA LEU A 64 -3.60 -6.27 -3.65
C LEU A 64 -4.82 -6.90 -2.98
N LEU A 65 -4.84 -6.91 -1.66
CA LEU A 65 -5.96 -7.45 -0.91
C LEU A 65 -7.23 -6.64 -1.18
N GLY A 66 -7.14 -5.33 -1.11
CA GLY A 66 -8.26 -4.44 -1.37
C GLY A 66 -8.76 -4.54 -2.81
N SER A 67 -7.85 -4.66 -3.77
CA SER A 67 -8.20 -4.83 -5.18
C SER A 67 -8.99 -6.12 -5.40
N PHE A 68 -8.57 -7.20 -4.73
CA PHE A 68 -9.27 -8.47 -4.80
C PHE A 68 -10.70 -8.33 -4.26
N ILE A 69 -10.86 -7.64 -3.13
CA ILE A 69 -12.16 -7.40 -2.51
C ILE A 69 -13.03 -6.57 -3.44
N VAL A 70 -12.49 -5.49 -4.01
CA VAL A 70 -13.22 -4.62 -4.93
C VAL A 70 -13.66 -5.40 -6.16
N TRP A 71 -12.74 -6.18 -6.73
CA TRP A 71 -13.05 -6.99 -7.91
C TRP A 71 -14.17 -7.99 -7.61
N ARG A 72 -14.10 -8.64 -6.46
CA ARG A 72 -15.05 -9.70 -6.10
C ARG A 72 -16.44 -9.16 -5.80
N PHE A 73 -16.52 -8.00 -5.13
CA PHE A 73 -17.81 -7.49 -4.63
C PHE A 73 -18.34 -6.30 -5.41
N TRP A 74 -17.51 -5.58 -6.14
CA TRP A 74 -17.95 -4.40 -6.88
C TRP A 74 -17.90 -4.58 -8.38
N LEU A 75 -16.92 -5.29 -8.86
CA LEU A 75 -16.78 -5.55 -10.28
C LEU A 75 -17.19 -6.98 -10.60
#